data_79ab845fc3fe12136877a9fd24b11027
#
_entry.id   79ab845fc3fe12136877a9fd24b11027
#
_cell.length_a   1.000
_cell.length_b   1.000
_cell.length_c   1.000
_cell.angle_alpha   90.00
_cell.angle_beta   90.00
_cell.angle_gamma   90.00
#
_symmetry.space_group_name_H-M   'P 1'
#
loop_
_entity.id
_entity.type
_entity.pdbx_description
1 polymer ?
#
loop_
_entity_poly.entity_id
_entity_poly.type
_entity_poly.pdbx_seq_one_letter_code
_entity_poly.pdbx_strand_id
1 'polypeptide(L)'
;MVILDETACQNTPNTSRVLYESGSKNVIAKIPDRIKINMIGFQSINCKSYVEATKKSNAYTFLISLCNFRILNSENEECCKLINEAINHPNLSEKNIKKEISKNLSSEYDLINKINDKLYDDNSKEKSINSIRRICNKEDPNNKAKIERRKRININKNLENPKIKELTNKEKRINLVLDNARIHTAKMIEKAVEILNINLISLRPYCPDLSPIEDVWRVIKKTTYKTKYNSANELINLFKDKYYEIIESKSFYENWLDQNDINF
;
A
#
# COMPACT_ATOMS: atom_id res chain seq x y z
N MET A 1 19.38 -5.21 -5.56
CA MET A 1 18.27 -6.04 -5.04
C MET A 1 17.61 -5.30 -3.91
N VAL A 2 16.31 -5.38 -3.80
CA VAL A 2 15.49 -4.74 -2.75
C VAL A 2 14.58 -5.81 -2.18
N ILE A 3 14.41 -5.86 -0.86
CA ILE A 3 13.49 -6.78 -0.20
C ILE A 3 12.36 -5.94 0.38
N LEU A 4 11.13 -6.35 0.10
CA LEU A 4 9.93 -5.67 0.55
C LEU A 4 9.12 -6.56 1.46
N ASP A 5 8.61 -5.98 2.53
CA ASP A 5 7.62 -6.64 3.39
C ASP A 5 6.73 -5.60 4.10
N GLU A 6 5.55 -6.03 4.52
CA GLU A 6 4.62 -5.24 5.30
C GLU A 6 4.54 -5.75 6.73
N THR A 7 4.42 -4.82 7.64
CA THR A 7 4.25 -5.17 9.04
C THR A 7 3.23 -4.27 9.74
N ALA A 8 2.60 -4.79 10.78
CA ALA A 8 1.76 -4.02 11.67
C ALA A 8 2.44 -3.86 13.04
N CYS A 9 2.40 -2.64 13.56
CA CYS A 9 2.84 -2.34 14.92
C CYS A 9 1.68 -1.75 15.72
N GLN A 10 1.58 -2.11 17.00
CA GLN A 10 0.53 -1.66 17.91
C GLN A 10 1.09 -1.44 19.32
N ASN A 11 0.41 -0.56 20.07
CA ASN A 11 0.82 -0.18 21.43
C ASN A 11 0.45 -1.17 22.53
N THR A 12 -0.36 -2.18 22.24
CA THR A 12 -0.63 -3.25 23.18
C THR A 12 0.44 -4.31 23.03
N PRO A 13 1.31 -4.51 24.01
CA PRO A 13 2.26 -5.62 23.95
C PRO A 13 1.45 -6.90 23.83
N ASN A 14 1.71 -7.69 22.81
CA ASN A 14 1.44 -9.10 22.88
C ASN A 14 2.23 -9.57 24.09
N THR A 15 1.52 -10.09 25.08
CA THR A 15 2.07 -10.54 26.35
C THR A 15 3.39 -11.27 26.17
N SER A 16 4.51 -10.54 26.26
CA SER A 16 5.80 -11.16 26.42
C SER A 16 5.71 -11.93 27.73
N ARG A 17 5.96 -13.22 27.71
CA ARG A 17 6.06 -14.00 28.93
C ARG A 17 7.20 -13.41 29.75
N VAL A 18 6.86 -12.75 30.84
CA VAL A 18 7.81 -12.24 31.79
C VAL A 18 7.77 -13.18 32.97
N LEU A 19 8.92 -13.66 33.41
CA LEU A 19 9.04 -14.46 34.62
C LEU A 19 8.80 -13.52 35.81
N TYR A 20 7.86 -13.85 36.66
CA TYR A 20 7.53 -13.13 37.88
C TYR A 20 7.75 -14.03 39.08
N GLU A 21 8.07 -13.39 40.19
CA GLU A 21 8.11 -14.04 41.48
C GLU A 21 6.71 -14.57 41.84
N SER A 22 6.63 -15.81 42.29
CA SER A 22 5.37 -16.46 42.66
C SER A 22 4.64 -15.61 43.71
N GLY A 23 3.38 -15.20 43.43
CA GLY A 23 2.57 -14.37 44.32
C GLY A 23 2.57 -12.87 44.04
N SER A 24 3.40 -12.36 43.14
CA SER A 24 3.36 -10.94 42.77
C SER A 24 2.20 -10.63 41.83
N LYS A 25 1.42 -9.57 42.11
CA LYS A 25 0.37 -9.06 41.23
C LYS A 25 0.96 -8.00 40.31
N ASN A 26 1.09 -8.34 39.01
CA ASN A 26 1.50 -7.35 38.03
C ASN A 26 0.33 -6.58 37.48
N VAL A 27 0.32 -5.30 37.76
CA VAL A 27 -0.61 -4.37 37.15
C VAL A 27 0.07 -3.72 35.95
N ILE A 28 -0.22 -4.23 34.75
CA ILE A 28 0.16 -3.55 33.51
C ILE A 28 -0.85 -2.43 33.31
N ALA A 29 -0.41 -1.16 33.37
CA ALA A 29 -1.25 -0.03 33.01
C ALA A 29 -1.70 -0.18 31.55
N LYS A 30 -2.98 -0.48 31.35
CA LYS A 30 -3.57 -0.51 30.02
C LYS A 30 -3.63 0.92 29.48
N ILE A 31 -2.96 1.17 28.36
CA ILE A 31 -3.18 2.41 27.61
C ILE A 31 -4.59 2.27 27.00
N PRO A 32 -5.53 3.21 27.30
CA PRO A 32 -6.93 3.05 26.91
C PRO A 32 -7.14 3.02 25.39
N ASP A 33 -6.30 3.72 24.63
CA ASP A 33 -6.45 3.82 23.19
C ASP A 33 -5.54 2.83 22.44
N ARG A 34 -6.15 1.97 21.62
CA ARG A 34 -5.44 1.02 20.80
C ARG A 34 -4.88 1.71 19.54
N ILE A 35 -3.61 2.09 19.60
CA ILE A 35 -2.89 2.63 18.47
C ILE A 35 -2.35 1.45 17.64
N LYS A 36 -2.72 1.39 16.36
CA LYS A 36 -2.20 0.43 15.39
C LYS A 36 -1.78 1.16 14.12
N ILE A 37 -0.59 0.88 13.64
CA ILE A 37 -0.05 1.36 12.37
C ILE A 37 0.32 0.18 11.47
N ASN A 38 0.17 0.36 10.16
CA ASN A 38 0.72 -0.56 9.17
C ASN A 38 1.91 0.13 8.52
N MET A 39 3.00 -0.59 8.35
CA MET A 39 4.24 -0.10 7.75
C MET A 39 4.56 -0.94 6.53
N ILE A 40 5.04 -0.31 5.47
CA ILE A 40 5.63 -0.97 4.29
C ILE A 40 7.09 -0.56 4.27
N GLY A 41 8.00 -1.54 4.17
CA GLY A 41 9.43 -1.32 4.14
C GLY A 41 10.08 -1.89 2.89
N PHE A 42 11.05 -1.15 2.37
CA PHE A 42 11.89 -1.49 1.23
C PHE A 42 13.34 -1.47 1.68
N GLN A 43 13.85 -2.62 2.02
CA GLN A 43 15.24 -2.80 2.43
C GLN A 43 16.12 -3.02 1.21
N SER A 44 16.99 -2.08 0.92
CA SER A 44 17.84 -2.12 -0.26
C SER A 44 19.30 -2.35 0.07
N ILE A 45 19.97 -3.13 -0.79
CA ILE A 45 21.42 -3.35 -0.74
C ILE A 45 22.16 -2.30 -1.57
N ASN A 46 21.62 -1.92 -2.74
CA ASN A 46 22.33 -1.14 -3.75
C ASN A 46 21.71 0.23 -4.05
N CYS A 47 20.62 0.58 -3.37
CA CYS A 47 19.95 1.87 -3.53
C CYS A 47 19.41 2.35 -2.17
N LYS A 48 18.69 3.47 -2.13
CA LYS A 48 18.16 4.01 -0.88
C LYS A 48 17.01 3.13 -0.36
N SER A 49 17.11 2.71 0.89
CA SER A 49 16.02 2.03 1.60
C SER A 49 14.90 3.00 1.95
N TYR A 50 13.68 2.48 2.08
CA TYR A 50 12.49 3.30 2.31
C TYR A 50 11.51 2.62 3.24
N VAL A 51 10.86 3.38 4.11
CA VAL A 51 9.76 2.91 4.95
C VAL A 51 8.67 3.96 5.09
N GLU A 52 7.43 3.54 4.97
CA GLU A 52 6.30 4.44 5.18
C GLU A 52 5.14 3.79 5.95
N ALA A 53 4.36 4.65 6.62
CA ALA A 53 3.14 4.24 7.28
C ALA A 53 1.95 4.29 6.32
N THR A 54 1.12 3.27 6.34
CA THR A 54 -0.10 3.19 5.54
C THR A 54 -1.34 3.04 6.41
N LYS A 55 -2.43 3.70 6.02
CA LYS A 55 -3.71 3.58 6.73
C LYS A 55 -4.34 2.19 6.57
N LYS A 56 -4.08 1.55 5.43
CA LYS A 56 -4.59 0.23 5.07
C LYS A 56 -3.55 -0.49 4.23
N SER A 57 -3.40 -1.80 4.41
CA SER A 57 -2.65 -2.65 3.49
C SER A 57 -3.59 -3.11 2.37
N ASN A 58 -3.46 -2.51 1.19
CA ASN A 58 -4.21 -2.88 -0.02
C ASN A 58 -3.41 -2.50 -1.27
N ALA A 59 -3.81 -3.02 -2.43
CA ALA A 59 -3.10 -2.80 -3.69
C ALA A 59 -2.94 -1.32 -4.09
N TYR A 60 -3.85 -0.43 -3.68
CA TYR A 60 -3.73 1.01 -3.95
C TYR A 60 -2.63 1.65 -3.11
N THR A 61 -2.61 1.40 -1.79
CA THR A 61 -1.55 1.94 -0.92
C THR A 61 -0.19 1.33 -1.28
N PHE A 62 -0.15 0.05 -1.61
CA PHE A 62 1.05 -0.60 -2.11
C PHE A 62 1.58 0.06 -3.39
N LEU A 63 0.70 0.39 -4.35
CA LEU A 63 1.10 1.11 -5.56
C LEU A 63 1.71 2.48 -5.25
N ILE A 64 1.09 3.25 -4.35
CA ILE A 64 1.64 4.55 -3.91
C ILE A 64 3.04 4.36 -3.32
N SER A 65 3.24 3.36 -2.46
CA SER A 65 4.55 3.05 -1.88
C SER A 65 5.60 2.70 -2.94
N LEU A 66 5.22 1.92 -3.97
CA LEU A 66 6.10 1.64 -5.11
C LEU A 66 6.51 2.91 -5.87
N CYS A 67 5.55 3.80 -6.10
CA CYS A 67 5.82 5.09 -6.76
C CYS A 67 6.76 5.96 -5.90
N ASN A 68 6.50 6.07 -4.60
CA ASN A 68 7.35 6.83 -3.68
C ASN A 68 8.76 6.25 -3.61
N PHE A 69 8.87 4.92 -3.55
CA PHE A 69 10.16 4.23 -3.58
C PHE A 69 10.90 4.49 -4.90
N ARG A 70 10.21 4.47 -6.05
CA ARG A 70 10.81 4.80 -7.35
C ARG A 70 11.29 6.23 -7.40
N ILE A 71 10.48 7.21 -6.93
CA ILE A 71 10.87 8.63 -6.85
C ILE A 71 12.15 8.79 -6.02
N LEU A 72 12.23 8.14 -4.85
CA LEU A 72 13.41 8.22 -3.97
C LEU A 72 14.68 7.68 -4.64
N ASN A 73 14.54 6.72 -5.54
CA ASN A 73 15.63 6.01 -6.22
C ASN A 73 15.76 6.37 -7.70
N SER A 74 15.18 7.47 -8.13
CA SER A 74 15.35 8.04 -9.47
C SER A 74 16.34 9.20 -9.41
N GLU A 75 17.24 9.27 -10.40
CA GLU A 75 18.17 10.39 -10.60
C GLU A 75 17.57 11.45 -11.55
N ASN A 76 16.47 11.13 -12.22
CA ASN A 76 15.80 12.01 -13.17
C ASN A 76 14.70 12.84 -12.51
N GLU A 77 14.94 14.12 -12.30
CA GLU A 77 13.98 15.04 -11.65
C GLU A 77 12.65 15.14 -12.41
N GLU A 78 12.65 15.08 -13.74
CA GLU A 78 11.44 15.12 -14.53
C GLU A 78 10.61 13.86 -14.31
N CYS A 79 11.25 12.70 -14.24
CA CYS A 79 10.62 11.43 -13.92
C CYS A 79 9.96 11.50 -12.53
N CYS A 80 10.69 11.97 -11.53
CA CYS A 80 10.18 12.17 -10.16
C CYS A 80 8.94 13.06 -10.15
N LYS A 81 8.99 14.18 -10.87
CA LYS A 81 7.89 15.14 -10.97
C LYS A 81 6.65 14.51 -11.60
N LEU A 82 6.79 13.83 -12.72
CA LEU A 82 5.69 13.19 -13.42
C LEU A 82 5.03 12.08 -12.59
N ILE A 83 5.83 11.23 -11.93
CA ILE A 83 5.30 10.20 -11.04
C ILE A 83 4.57 10.85 -9.85
N ASN A 84 5.15 11.88 -9.25
CA ASN A 84 4.53 12.61 -8.14
C ASN A 84 3.21 13.28 -8.55
N GLU A 85 3.14 13.87 -9.72
CA GLU A 85 1.91 14.42 -10.29
C GLU A 85 0.86 13.33 -10.51
N ALA A 86 1.25 12.15 -10.99
CA ALA A 86 0.34 11.03 -11.20
C ALA A 86 -0.31 10.52 -9.89
N ILE A 87 0.45 10.42 -8.82
CA ILE A 87 -0.05 9.92 -7.52
C ILE A 87 -0.80 10.98 -6.70
N ASN A 88 -0.56 12.27 -6.97
CA ASN A 88 -1.23 13.40 -6.30
C ASN A 88 -2.27 14.10 -7.20
N HIS A 89 -2.60 13.54 -8.34
CA HIS A 89 -3.51 14.15 -9.29
C HIS A 89 -4.89 14.41 -8.67
N PRO A 90 -5.50 15.59 -8.93
CA PRO A 90 -6.79 15.97 -8.35
C PRO A 90 -7.94 14.96 -8.59
N ASN A 91 -7.87 14.17 -9.68
CA ASN A 91 -8.86 13.12 -9.97
C ASN A 91 -8.84 11.95 -8.94
N LEU A 92 -7.83 11.88 -8.07
CA LEU A 92 -7.74 10.90 -6.99
C LEU A 92 -8.41 11.39 -5.70
N SER A 93 -8.80 12.66 -5.61
CA SER A 93 -9.50 13.20 -4.44
C SER A 93 -10.90 12.57 -4.32
N GLU A 94 -11.32 12.27 -3.11
CA GLU A 94 -12.63 11.67 -2.85
C GLU A 94 -13.77 12.52 -3.39
N LYS A 95 -13.65 13.85 -3.28
CA LYS A 95 -14.62 14.82 -3.81
C LYS A 95 -14.79 14.69 -5.33
N ASN A 96 -13.69 14.65 -6.08
CA ASN A 96 -13.73 14.56 -7.53
C ASN A 96 -14.22 13.18 -8.00
N ILE A 97 -13.84 12.13 -7.29
CA ILE A 97 -14.33 10.77 -7.57
C ILE A 97 -15.84 10.67 -7.35
N LYS A 98 -16.36 11.22 -6.24
CA LYS A 98 -17.81 11.26 -5.99
C LYS A 98 -18.55 12.04 -7.08
N LYS A 99 -18.00 13.17 -7.53
CA LYS A 99 -18.55 13.96 -8.64
C LYS A 99 -18.54 13.17 -9.96
N GLU A 100 -17.45 12.46 -10.25
CA GLU A 100 -17.34 11.58 -11.43
C GLU A 100 -18.40 10.48 -11.42
N ILE A 101 -18.56 9.78 -10.28
CA ILE A 101 -19.55 8.72 -10.11
C ILE A 101 -20.97 9.29 -10.30
N SER A 102 -21.27 10.43 -9.69
CA SER A 102 -22.60 11.07 -9.81
C SER A 102 -22.89 11.49 -11.26
N LYS A 103 -21.90 12.00 -11.98
CA LYS A 103 -22.06 12.37 -13.40
C LYS A 103 -22.36 11.15 -14.27
N ASN A 104 -21.65 10.05 -14.05
CA ASN A 104 -21.90 8.82 -14.80
C ASN A 104 -23.29 8.24 -14.51
N LEU A 105 -23.72 8.29 -13.24
CA LEU A 105 -25.08 7.89 -12.83
C LEU A 105 -26.16 8.72 -13.53
N SER A 106 -26.01 10.04 -13.59
CA SER A 106 -26.97 10.90 -14.28
C SER A 106 -27.06 10.53 -15.75
N SER A 107 -25.93 10.32 -16.42
CA SER A 107 -25.88 9.91 -17.83
C SER A 107 -26.53 8.54 -18.07
N GLU A 108 -26.29 7.55 -17.20
CA GLU A 108 -26.94 6.24 -17.28
C GLU A 108 -28.44 6.32 -17.02
N TYR A 109 -28.86 7.19 -16.07
CA TYR A 109 -30.27 7.42 -15.75
C TYR A 109 -31.03 8.03 -16.93
N ASP A 110 -30.43 9.03 -17.60
CA ASP A 110 -30.99 9.66 -18.79
C ASP A 110 -31.13 8.67 -19.95
N LEU A 111 -30.17 7.76 -20.12
CA LEU A 111 -30.23 6.71 -21.14
C LEU A 111 -31.35 5.71 -20.84
N ILE A 112 -31.51 5.29 -19.60
CA ILE A 112 -32.53 4.34 -19.17
C ILE A 112 -33.93 4.97 -19.29
N ASN A 113 -34.08 6.23 -18.93
CA ASN A 113 -35.37 6.95 -19.13
C ASN A 113 -35.73 7.02 -20.60
N LYS A 114 -34.81 7.33 -21.51
CA LYS A 114 -35.05 7.31 -22.96
C LYS A 114 -35.44 5.92 -23.48
N ILE A 115 -34.94 4.85 -22.86
CA ILE A 115 -35.33 3.46 -23.23
C ILE A 115 -36.72 3.17 -22.68
N ASN A 116 -37.02 3.57 -21.44
CA ASN A 116 -38.33 3.36 -20.82
C ASN A 116 -39.45 4.11 -21.53
N ASP A 117 -39.18 5.31 -22.05
CA ASP A 117 -40.13 6.11 -22.83
C ASP A 117 -40.53 5.39 -24.14
N LYS A 118 -39.69 4.46 -24.62
CA LYS A 118 -39.96 3.64 -25.83
C LYS A 118 -40.64 2.33 -25.54
N LEU A 119 -40.78 1.95 -24.26
CA LEU A 119 -41.44 0.70 -23.84
C LEU A 119 -42.94 0.96 -23.60
N TYR A 120 -43.80 0.26 -24.33
CA TYR A 120 -45.24 0.40 -24.24
C TYR A 120 -45.87 -0.55 -23.21
N ASP A 121 -45.13 -1.50 -22.66
CA ASP A 121 -45.62 -2.52 -21.73
C ASP A 121 -45.26 -2.19 -20.29
N ASP A 122 -46.25 -2.13 -19.39
CA ASP A 122 -46.08 -1.79 -17.97
C ASP A 122 -45.22 -2.79 -17.20
N ASN A 123 -45.26 -4.07 -17.53
CA ASN A 123 -44.41 -5.11 -16.93
C ASN A 123 -42.92 -4.92 -17.30
N SER A 124 -42.67 -4.47 -18.51
CA SER A 124 -41.31 -4.12 -18.97
C SER A 124 -40.79 -2.86 -18.30
N LYS A 125 -41.66 -1.86 -18.04
CA LYS A 125 -41.32 -0.66 -17.27
C LYS A 125 -40.95 -0.96 -15.84
N GLU A 126 -41.72 -1.84 -15.15
CA GLU A 126 -41.43 -2.21 -13.76
C GLU A 126 -40.10 -2.97 -13.63
N LYS A 127 -39.82 -3.91 -14.54
CA LYS A 127 -38.52 -4.61 -14.61
C LYS A 127 -37.38 -3.62 -14.86
N SER A 128 -37.55 -2.63 -15.70
CA SER A 128 -36.56 -1.59 -15.97
C SER A 128 -36.35 -0.70 -14.76
N ILE A 129 -37.40 -0.27 -14.05
CA ILE A 129 -37.31 0.54 -12.82
C ILE A 129 -36.56 -0.24 -11.73
N ASN A 130 -36.83 -1.53 -11.56
CA ASN A 130 -36.13 -2.37 -10.59
C ASN A 130 -34.65 -2.57 -10.96
N SER A 131 -34.33 -2.62 -12.24
CA SER A 131 -32.95 -2.64 -12.72
C SER A 131 -32.24 -1.32 -12.44
N ILE A 132 -32.91 -0.18 -12.65
CA ILE A 132 -32.41 1.16 -12.30
C ILE A 132 -32.15 1.25 -10.80
N ARG A 133 -33.10 0.86 -9.95
CA ARG A 133 -32.91 0.85 -8.48
C ARG A 133 -31.72 0.01 -8.06
N ARG A 134 -31.50 -1.16 -8.68
CA ARG A 134 -30.31 -2.00 -8.42
C ARG A 134 -29.03 -1.31 -8.84
N ILE A 135 -29.02 -0.62 -9.98
CA ILE A 135 -27.87 0.15 -10.44
C ILE A 135 -27.59 1.33 -9.50
N CYS A 136 -28.62 2.13 -9.15
CA CYS A 136 -28.48 3.24 -8.21
C CYS A 136 -27.97 2.80 -6.83
N ASN A 137 -28.47 1.69 -6.28
CA ASN A 137 -28.00 1.17 -5.00
C ASN A 137 -26.57 0.64 -5.06
N LYS A 138 -26.14 0.08 -6.19
CA LYS A 138 -24.75 -0.34 -6.42
C LYS A 138 -23.82 0.83 -6.71
N GLU A 139 -24.35 1.93 -7.23
CA GLU A 139 -23.63 3.09 -7.76
C GLU A 139 -23.67 4.30 -6.81
N ASP A 140 -24.02 4.11 -5.54
CA ASP A 140 -24.00 5.18 -4.53
C ASP A 140 -22.62 5.86 -4.54
N PRO A 141 -22.57 7.20 -4.77
CA PRO A 141 -21.33 7.99 -4.76
C PRO A 141 -20.59 7.93 -3.43
N ASN A 142 -21.28 7.59 -2.34
CA ASN A 142 -20.70 7.45 -1.01
C ASN A 142 -20.19 6.03 -0.73
N ASN A 143 -20.39 5.07 -1.63
CA ASN A 143 -19.92 3.70 -1.46
C ASN A 143 -18.38 3.66 -1.47
N LYS A 144 -17.81 3.37 -0.31
CA LYS A 144 -16.35 3.33 -0.09
C LYS A 144 -15.64 2.36 -1.06
N ALA A 145 -16.22 1.20 -1.32
CA ALA A 145 -15.62 0.21 -2.23
C ALA A 145 -15.54 0.74 -3.68
N LYS A 146 -16.56 1.48 -4.10
CA LYS A 146 -16.58 2.10 -5.42
C LYS A 146 -15.59 3.24 -5.53
N ILE A 147 -15.51 4.10 -4.52
CA ILE A 147 -14.51 5.16 -4.44
C ILE A 147 -13.09 4.57 -4.54
N GLU A 148 -12.80 3.52 -3.77
CA GLU A 148 -11.50 2.84 -3.83
C GLU A 148 -11.24 2.20 -5.21
N ARG A 149 -12.25 1.61 -5.84
CA ARG A 149 -12.13 1.08 -7.20
C ARG A 149 -11.80 2.18 -8.22
N ARG A 150 -12.47 3.33 -8.14
CA ARG A 150 -12.18 4.48 -9.03
C ARG A 150 -10.77 5.04 -8.79
N LYS A 151 -10.33 5.17 -7.55
CA LYS A 151 -8.95 5.55 -7.25
C LYS A 151 -7.95 4.67 -7.95
N ARG A 152 -8.15 3.34 -7.92
CA ARG A 152 -7.27 2.37 -8.60
C ARG A 152 -7.25 2.54 -10.11
N ILE A 153 -8.40 2.80 -10.72
CA ILE A 153 -8.48 3.04 -12.18
C ILE A 153 -7.78 4.35 -12.54
N ASN A 154 -8.05 5.41 -11.79
CA ASN A 154 -7.53 6.74 -12.10
C ASN A 154 -6.01 6.81 -11.93
N ILE A 155 -5.45 6.22 -10.87
CA ILE A 155 -3.99 6.22 -10.68
C ILE A 155 -3.27 5.46 -11.80
N ASN A 156 -3.80 4.33 -12.25
CA ASN A 156 -3.20 3.61 -13.36
C ASN A 156 -3.22 4.45 -14.66
N LYS A 157 -4.36 5.11 -14.95
CA LYS A 157 -4.44 6.03 -16.10
C LYS A 157 -3.42 7.17 -16.01
N ASN A 158 -3.24 7.73 -14.80
CA ASN A 158 -2.28 8.81 -14.61
C ASN A 158 -0.83 8.32 -14.83
N LEU A 159 -0.52 7.09 -14.42
CA LEU A 159 0.79 6.47 -14.63
C LEU A 159 1.02 6.03 -16.09
N GLU A 160 -0.03 5.76 -16.88
CA GLU A 160 0.06 5.39 -18.31
C GLU A 160 0.61 6.52 -19.21
N ASN A 161 1.09 7.63 -18.63
CA ASN A 161 1.82 8.66 -19.39
C ASN A 161 3.08 8.03 -20.02
N PRO A 162 3.19 8.00 -21.36
CA PRO A 162 4.30 7.32 -22.06
C PRO A 162 5.67 7.88 -21.69
N LYS A 163 5.73 9.17 -21.30
CA LYS A 163 6.96 9.82 -20.88
C LYS A 163 7.51 9.25 -19.57
N ILE A 164 6.63 8.83 -18.64
CA ILE A 164 7.07 8.17 -17.38
C ILE A 164 7.81 6.88 -17.74
N LYS A 165 7.21 6.01 -18.58
CA LYS A 165 7.82 4.75 -18.99
C LYS A 165 9.13 4.96 -19.76
N GLU A 166 9.20 5.97 -20.62
CA GLU A 166 10.42 6.31 -21.35
C GLU A 166 11.56 6.68 -20.41
N LEU A 167 11.28 7.56 -19.45
CA LEU A 167 12.28 8.03 -18.49
C LEU A 167 12.72 6.95 -17.52
N THR A 168 11.79 6.18 -16.96
CA THR A 168 12.12 5.07 -16.05
C THR A 168 12.95 3.99 -16.72
N ASN A 169 12.73 3.69 -18.03
CA ASN A 169 13.51 2.72 -18.77
C ASN A 169 14.96 3.15 -19.03
N LYS A 170 15.26 4.45 -18.95
CA LYS A 170 16.63 4.97 -19.03
C LYS A 170 17.41 4.79 -17.73
N GLU A 171 16.72 4.49 -16.64
CA GLU A 171 17.32 4.26 -15.33
C GLU A 171 17.50 2.77 -15.05
N LYS A 172 18.32 2.46 -14.05
CA LYS A 172 18.57 1.08 -13.63
C LYS A 172 17.26 0.40 -13.18
N ARG A 173 17.03 -0.81 -13.69
CA ARG A 173 15.90 -1.63 -13.28
C ARG A 173 16.02 -2.05 -11.81
N ILE A 174 14.93 -1.93 -11.07
CA ILE A 174 14.88 -2.32 -9.67
C ILE A 174 14.34 -3.75 -9.57
N ASN A 175 15.12 -4.66 -9.00
CA ASN A 175 14.65 -6.00 -8.65
C ASN A 175 14.12 -5.99 -7.22
N LEU A 176 12.82 -6.25 -7.06
CA LEU A 176 12.08 -6.21 -5.82
C LEU A 176 11.62 -7.61 -5.42
N VAL A 177 12.17 -8.11 -4.32
CA VAL A 177 11.84 -9.43 -3.75
C VAL A 177 10.75 -9.25 -2.71
N LEU A 178 9.68 -10.04 -2.78
CA LEU A 178 8.51 -9.92 -1.91
C LEU A 178 7.78 -11.26 -1.78
N ASP A 179 6.85 -11.36 -0.85
CA ASP A 179 5.99 -12.52 -0.69
C ASP A 179 4.88 -12.60 -1.77
N ASN A 180 4.13 -13.70 -1.75
CA ASN A 180 3.03 -13.97 -2.70
C ASN A 180 1.68 -13.40 -2.24
N ALA A 181 1.63 -12.30 -1.48
CA ALA A 181 0.38 -11.71 -1.07
C ALA A 181 -0.46 -11.25 -2.28
N ARG A 182 -1.78 -11.45 -2.19
CA ARG A 182 -2.72 -11.10 -3.29
C ARG A 182 -2.68 -9.62 -3.69
N ILE A 183 -2.24 -8.75 -2.80
CA ILE A 183 -2.11 -7.32 -3.10
C ILE A 183 -0.97 -7.06 -4.08
N HIS A 184 0.08 -7.89 -4.08
CA HIS A 184 1.26 -7.78 -4.94
C HIS A 184 0.98 -8.27 -6.37
N THR A 185 0.10 -9.27 -6.52
CA THR A 185 -0.26 -9.87 -7.82
C THR A 185 -1.50 -9.25 -8.47
N ALA A 186 -1.95 -8.10 -7.97
CA ALA A 186 -3.10 -7.42 -8.55
C ALA A 186 -2.75 -6.83 -9.93
N LYS A 187 -3.64 -6.99 -10.93
CA LYS A 187 -3.44 -6.48 -12.31
C LYS A 187 -2.99 -5.01 -12.39
N MET A 188 -3.41 -4.18 -11.44
CA MET A 188 -2.97 -2.79 -11.38
C MET A 188 -1.49 -2.66 -11.03
N ILE A 189 -0.97 -3.58 -10.21
CA ILE A 189 0.45 -3.61 -9.82
C ILE A 189 1.29 -4.10 -11.00
N GLU A 190 0.87 -5.16 -11.70
CA GLU A 190 1.56 -5.69 -12.89
C GLU A 190 1.80 -4.59 -13.94
N LYS A 191 0.78 -3.78 -14.23
CA LYS A 191 0.92 -2.65 -15.15
C LYS A 191 1.86 -1.56 -14.62
N ALA A 192 1.74 -1.23 -13.36
CA ALA A 192 2.53 -0.16 -12.76
C ALA A 192 4.01 -0.51 -12.66
N VAL A 193 4.35 -1.74 -12.28
CA VAL A 193 5.77 -2.15 -12.19
C VAL A 193 6.47 -2.16 -13.54
N GLU A 194 5.74 -2.47 -14.63
CA GLU A 194 6.25 -2.32 -15.99
C GLU A 194 6.58 -0.86 -16.32
N ILE A 195 5.66 0.08 -15.98
CA ILE A 195 5.87 1.51 -16.21
C ILE A 195 7.01 2.06 -15.35
N LEU A 196 7.10 1.61 -14.11
CA LEU A 196 8.11 2.06 -13.14
C LEU A 196 9.48 1.38 -13.31
N ASN A 197 9.63 0.50 -14.29
CA ASN A 197 10.84 -0.31 -14.51
C ASN A 197 11.27 -1.10 -13.26
N ILE A 198 10.29 -1.75 -12.62
CA ILE A 198 10.47 -2.61 -11.45
C ILE A 198 10.21 -4.06 -11.87
N ASN A 199 11.07 -4.98 -11.43
CA ASN A 199 10.88 -6.42 -11.60
C ASN A 199 10.49 -7.04 -10.26
N LEU A 200 9.31 -7.67 -10.19
CA LEU A 200 8.86 -8.37 -9.00
C LEU A 200 9.38 -9.81 -9.01
N ILE A 201 10.01 -10.22 -7.91
CA ILE A 201 10.53 -11.56 -7.70
C ILE A 201 9.82 -12.12 -6.48
N SER A 202 8.90 -13.06 -6.69
CA SER A 202 8.15 -13.68 -5.61
C SER A 202 8.98 -14.71 -4.87
N LEU A 203 9.04 -14.62 -3.55
CA LEU A 203 9.62 -15.63 -2.68
C LEU A 203 8.78 -16.93 -2.72
N ARG A 204 9.43 -18.05 -2.51
CA ARG A 204 8.71 -19.32 -2.33
C ARG A 204 7.87 -19.24 -1.05
N PRO A 205 6.65 -19.80 -1.06
CA PRO A 205 5.83 -19.89 0.15
C PRO A 205 6.61 -20.61 1.28
N TYR A 206 6.42 -20.12 2.50
CA TYR A 206 7.01 -20.71 3.73
C TYR A 206 8.55 -20.69 3.82
N CYS A 207 9.21 -19.68 3.24
CA CYS A 207 10.65 -19.48 3.35
C CYS A 207 10.97 -18.13 4.04
N PRO A 208 10.67 -17.97 5.35
CA PRO A 208 10.93 -16.72 6.08
C PRO A 208 12.42 -16.40 6.18
N ASP A 209 13.28 -17.42 6.21
CA ASP A 209 14.74 -17.26 6.31
C ASP A 209 15.35 -16.50 5.12
N LEU A 210 14.62 -16.42 4.00
CA LEU A 210 15.01 -15.64 2.82
C LEU A 210 14.60 -14.16 2.86
N SER A 211 14.02 -13.70 3.97
CA SER A 211 13.52 -12.32 4.12
C SER A 211 14.18 -11.60 5.31
N PRO A 212 15.39 -11.03 5.14
CA PRO A 212 16.11 -10.36 6.23
C PRO A 212 15.34 -9.16 6.83
N ILE A 213 14.40 -8.59 6.12
CA ILE A 213 13.55 -7.51 6.63
C ILE A 213 12.65 -7.96 7.79
N GLU A 214 12.33 -9.26 7.90
CA GLU A 214 11.56 -9.80 9.04
C GLU A 214 12.34 -9.65 10.35
N ASP A 215 13.66 -9.84 10.32
CA ASP A 215 14.53 -9.63 11.47
C ASP A 215 14.59 -8.15 11.87
N VAL A 216 14.61 -7.25 10.89
CA VAL A 216 14.51 -5.81 11.13
C VAL A 216 13.21 -5.51 11.86
N TRP A 217 12.07 -6.05 11.40
CA TRP A 217 10.78 -5.88 12.07
C TRP A 217 10.78 -6.41 13.49
N ARG A 218 11.40 -7.55 13.71
CA ARG A 218 11.51 -8.18 15.06
C ARG A 218 12.24 -7.27 16.04
N VAL A 219 13.35 -6.66 15.63
CA VAL A 219 14.13 -5.74 16.47
C VAL A 219 13.36 -4.45 16.74
N ILE A 220 12.79 -3.84 15.71
CA ILE A 220 11.99 -2.61 15.86
C ILE A 220 10.81 -2.84 16.81
N LYS A 221 10.06 -3.92 16.62
CA LYS A 221 8.92 -4.26 17.49
C LYS A 221 9.32 -4.45 18.95
N LYS A 222 10.47 -5.07 19.23
CA LYS A 222 10.98 -5.18 20.60
C LYS A 222 11.21 -3.83 21.26
N THR A 223 11.70 -2.85 20.49
CA THR A 223 11.95 -1.49 21.00
C THR A 223 10.63 -0.73 21.15
N THR A 224 9.76 -0.76 20.15
CA THR A 224 8.47 -0.05 20.18
C THR A 224 7.55 -0.56 21.28
N TYR A 225 7.56 -1.85 21.60
CA TYR A 225 6.74 -2.40 22.68
C TYR A 225 7.21 -1.99 24.08
N LYS A 226 8.45 -1.58 24.25
CA LYS A 226 9.01 -1.10 25.52
C LYS A 226 8.84 0.40 25.72
N THR A 227 8.50 1.14 24.66
CA THR A 227 8.39 2.60 24.68
C THR A 227 6.93 3.02 24.84
N LYS A 228 6.66 4.01 25.70
CA LYS A 228 5.34 4.63 25.79
C LYS A 228 5.22 5.72 24.73
N TYR A 229 4.12 5.75 24.02
CA TYR A 229 3.77 6.79 23.04
C TYR A 229 2.28 7.11 23.15
N ASN A 230 1.95 8.40 22.92
CA ASN A 230 0.61 8.93 23.13
C ASN A 230 -0.16 9.11 21.81
N SER A 231 0.52 9.00 20.67
CA SER A 231 -0.07 9.20 19.35
C SER A 231 0.45 8.20 18.31
N ALA A 232 -0.33 8.01 17.25
CA ALA A 232 0.11 7.20 16.11
C ALA A 232 1.33 7.83 15.42
N ASN A 233 1.43 9.16 15.38
CA ASN A 233 2.56 9.86 14.78
C ASN A 233 3.87 9.62 15.55
N GLU A 234 3.83 9.63 16.87
CA GLU A 234 5.00 9.28 17.69
C GLU A 234 5.48 7.86 17.42
N LEU A 235 4.53 6.89 17.32
CA LEU A 235 4.88 5.52 16.99
C LEU A 235 5.46 5.41 15.57
N ILE A 236 4.91 6.12 14.58
CA ILE A 236 5.41 6.13 13.20
C ILE A 236 6.83 6.69 13.16
N ASN A 237 7.10 7.80 13.84
CA ASN A 237 8.42 8.41 13.88
C ASN A 237 9.43 7.48 14.55
N LEU A 238 9.11 6.95 15.73
CA LEU A 238 9.97 6.00 16.43
C LEU A 238 10.28 4.78 15.56
N PHE A 239 9.28 4.26 14.84
CA PHE A 239 9.46 3.12 13.95
C PHE A 239 10.40 3.46 12.78
N LYS A 240 10.22 4.62 12.15
CA LYS A 240 11.08 5.09 11.05
C LYS A 240 12.52 5.31 11.51
N ASP A 241 12.70 6.00 12.63
CA ASP A 241 14.03 6.28 13.18
C ASP A 241 14.80 4.98 13.44
N LYS A 242 14.14 4.00 14.07
CA LYS A 242 14.73 2.69 14.33
C LYS A 242 14.98 1.88 13.06
N TYR A 243 14.11 2.01 12.07
CA TYR A 243 14.33 1.36 10.78
C TYR A 243 15.60 1.86 10.11
N TYR A 244 15.77 3.17 9.99
CA TYR A 244 16.96 3.74 9.37
C TYR A 244 18.23 3.51 10.18
N GLU A 245 18.18 3.58 11.51
CA GLU A 245 19.30 3.25 12.40
C GLU A 245 19.81 1.80 12.15
N ILE A 246 18.92 0.84 12.01
CA ILE A 246 19.28 -0.55 11.76
C ILE A 246 19.84 -0.73 10.35
N ILE A 247 19.21 -0.12 9.34
CA ILE A 247 19.64 -0.22 7.95
C ILE A 247 21.02 0.40 7.75
N GLU A 248 21.33 1.54 8.37
CA GLU A 248 22.61 2.20 8.29
C GLU A 248 23.74 1.40 8.96
N SER A 249 23.45 0.59 9.95
CA SER A 249 24.44 -0.22 10.65
C SER A 249 25.11 -1.31 9.79
N LYS A 250 24.52 -1.63 8.62
CA LYS A 250 24.94 -2.67 7.65
C LYS A 250 25.08 -4.09 8.20
N SER A 251 25.21 -4.28 9.50
CA SER A 251 25.45 -5.58 10.15
C SER A 251 24.41 -6.63 9.82
N PHE A 252 23.17 -6.23 9.55
CA PHE A 252 22.09 -7.13 9.15
C PHE A 252 22.27 -7.73 7.76
N TYR A 253 22.87 -6.99 6.83
CA TYR A 253 23.10 -7.48 5.47
C TYR A 253 24.29 -8.43 5.40
N GLU A 254 25.40 -8.03 6.02
CA GLU A 254 26.63 -8.78 6.01
C GLU A 254 26.38 -10.17 6.57
N ASN A 255 25.78 -10.27 7.75
CA ASN A 255 25.43 -11.56 8.35
C ASN A 255 24.46 -12.39 7.50
N TRP A 256 23.48 -11.77 6.85
CA TRP A 256 22.50 -12.49 6.02
C TRP A 256 23.11 -12.95 4.70
N LEU A 257 23.95 -12.14 4.07
CA LEU A 257 24.67 -12.51 2.84
C LEU A 257 25.61 -13.69 3.11
N ASP A 258 26.37 -13.63 4.21
CA ASP A 258 27.28 -14.69 4.62
C ASP A 258 26.56 -16.01 4.92
N GLN A 259 25.41 -15.96 5.60
CA GLN A 259 24.61 -17.14 5.92
C GLN A 259 23.97 -17.80 4.70
N ASN A 260 23.77 -17.10 3.61
CA ASN A 260 23.11 -17.59 2.41
C ASN A 260 24.07 -17.76 1.22
N ASP A 261 25.39 -17.66 1.42
CA ASP A 261 26.42 -17.78 0.38
C ASP A 261 26.16 -16.89 -0.86
N ILE A 262 25.57 -15.69 -0.63
CA ILE A 262 25.24 -14.77 -1.71
C ILE A 262 26.40 -13.81 -1.94
N ASN A 263 27.24 -14.10 -2.92
CA ASN A 263 28.28 -13.20 -3.42
C ASN A 263 27.70 -12.28 -4.51
N PHE A 264 27.92 -10.96 -4.38
CA PHE A 264 27.56 -9.94 -5.35
C PHE A 264 28.77 -9.40 -6.10
#